data_abdf4ce6871285acbcf05e054d59eacd
#
_entry.id   abdf4ce6871285acbcf05e054d59eacd
#
_cell.length_a   1.000
_cell.length_b   1.000
_cell.length_c   1.000
_cell.angle_alpha   90.00
_cell.angle_beta   90.00
_cell.angle_gamma   90.00
#
_symmetry.space_group_name_H-M   'P 1'
#
loop_
_entity.id
_entity.type
_entity.pdbx_description
1 polymer ?
#
loop_
_entity_poly.entity_id
_entity_poly.type
_entity_poly.pdbx_seq_one_letter_code
_entity_poly.pdbx_strand_id
1 'polypeptide(L)'
;MWGNDPTEARRALEKTVDRTASADTPLGGWHALWLGAAFEAEGDEDSALREYAKAMKRLGRSLVLPRKAASESSEESDELNSFGSSLWNLLSLTSGVKFETQFSKLKAEMAWIDSGSSTQAEAGTRALGEVLGFTSIRPDNDEDIGPDALWVNESTKQMFGFELKTDKDSPAKYTKDDTGQCFNHLQWMGERYGDCDSLGLVLVGPDGAATKNASPSGDITLCLTEHLAALRDEVVALIDDLRNRTPIERRIAIKDETSRDRWSLESLASRLKSKQL
;
A
#
# COMPACT_ATOMS: atom_id res chain seq x y z
N MET A 1 -33.82 -21.18 -15.01
CA MET A 1 -33.51 -20.05 -15.94
C MET A 1 -32.03 -19.84 -16.12
N TRP A 2 -31.25 -19.60 -15.05
CA TRP A 2 -29.82 -19.27 -15.17
C TRP A 2 -28.91 -20.35 -15.77
N GLY A 3 -29.27 -21.61 -15.71
CA GLY A 3 -28.39 -22.70 -16.18
C GLY A 3 -28.43 -22.98 -17.68
N ASN A 4 -29.40 -22.44 -18.40
CA ASN A 4 -29.63 -22.80 -19.80
C ASN A 4 -29.49 -21.63 -20.79
N ASP A 5 -29.76 -20.39 -20.40
CA ASP A 5 -29.60 -19.21 -21.26
C ASP A 5 -29.45 -17.91 -20.41
N PRO A 6 -28.22 -17.45 -20.16
CA PRO A 6 -27.96 -16.21 -19.46
C PRO A 6 -28.54 -14.99 -20.15
N THR A 7 -28.57 -14.97 -21.48
CA THR A 7 -29.06 -13.86 -22.29
C THR A 7 -30.57 -13.70 -22.15
N GLU A 8 -31.32 -14.79 -22.09
CA GLU A 8 -32.77 -14.74 -21.86
C GLU A 8 -33.08 -14.24 -20.45
N ALA A 9 -32.33 -14.73 -19.45
CA ALA A 9 -32.45 -14.25 -18.07
C ALA A 9 -32.18 -12.74 -17.96
N ARG A 10 -31.11 -12.25 -18.58
CA ARG A 10 -30.79 -10.82 -18.66
C ARG A 10 -31.93 -10.00 -19.24
N ARG A 11 -32.43 -10.37 -20.41
CA ARG A 11 -33.53 -9.67 -21.07
C ARG A 11 -34.80 -9.59 -20.23
N ALA A 12 -35.09 -10.65 -19.49
CA ALA A 12 -36.24 -10.69 -18.57
C ALA A 12 -36.06 -9.72 -17.40
N LEU A 13 -34.83 -9.65 -16.82
CA LEU A 13 -34.51 -8.75 -15.73
C LEU A 13 -34.49 -7.28 -16.16
N GLU A 14 -33.93 -6.96 -17.34
CA GLU A 14 -33.92 -5.59 -17.89
C GLU A 14 -35.34 -5.02 -18.01
N LYS A 15 -36.30 -5.81 -18.45
CA LYS A 15 -37.71 -5.38 -18.61
C LYS A 15 -38.41 -5.07 -17.29
N THR A 16 -37.90 -5.59 -16.18
CA THR A 16 -38.62 -5.56 -14.91
C THR A 16 -37.93 -4.71 -13.84
N VAL A 17 -36.60 -4.47 -13.92
CA VAL A 17 -35.79 -3.86 -12.86
C VAL A 17 -36.29 -2.47 -12.44
N ASP A 18 -36.58 -1.59 -13.39
CA ASP A 18 -37.00 -0.22 -13.06
C ASP A 18 -38.46 -0.16 -12.57
N ARG A 19 -39.33 -0.99 -13.13
CA ARG A 19 -40.72 -1.11 -12.68
C ARG A 19 -40.79 -1.71 -11.26
N THR A 20 -39.98 -2.71 -11.00
CA THR A 20 -39.90 -3.32 -9.66
C THR A 20 -39.32 -2.33 -8.64
N ALA A 21 -38.30 -1.58 -9.02
CA ALA A 21 -37.71 -0.57 -8.16
C ALA A 21 -38.63 0.58 -7.79
N SER A 22 -39.58 0.91 -8.66
CA SER A 22 -40.62 1.93 -8.42
C SER A 22 -41.69 1.45 -7.43
N ALA A 23 -41.96 0.14 -7.41
CA ALA A 23 -42.95 -0.46 -6.51
C ALA A 23 -42.34 -0.89 -5.16
N ASP A 24 -41.13 -1.42 -5.18
CA ASP A 24 -40.41 -1.93 -4.02
C ASP A 24 -38.89 -1.72 -4.25
N THR A 25 -38.35 -0.74 -3.54
CA THR A 25 -36.93 -0.35 -3.68
C THR A 25 -35.96 -1.50 -3.31
N PRO A 26 -36.11 -2.22 -2.20
CA PRO A 26 -35.30 -3.39 -1.90
C PRO A 26 -35.37 -4.48 -2.95
N LEU A 27 -36.57 -4.83 -3.43
CA LEU A 27 -36.74 -5.84 -4.47
C LEU A 27 -36.09 -5.41 -5.78
N GLY A 28 -36.23 -4.12 -6.15
CA GLY A 28 -35.52 -3.51 -7.27
C GLY A 28 -34.00 -3.55 -7.11
N GLY A 29 -33.50 -3.51 -5.87
CA GLY A 29 -32.07 -3.71 -5.57
C GLY A 29 -31.62 -5.15 -5.87
N TRP A 30 -32.40 -6.15 -5.48
CA TRP A 30 -32.12 -7.55 -5.82
C TRP A 30 -32.17 -7.82 -7.31
N HIS A 31 -33.15 -7.23 -8.03
CA HIS A 31 -33.20 -7.34 -9.50
C HIS A 31 -31.96 -6.71 -10.17
N ALA A 32 -31.52 -5.56 -9.70
CA ALA A 32 -30.29 -4.93 -10.19
C ALA A 32 -29.04 -5.79 -9.93
N LEU A 33 -28.97 -6.45 -8.75
CA LEU A 33 -27.88 -7.38 -8.43
C LEU A 33 -27.83 -8.54 -9.42
N TRP A 34 -28.99 -9.18 -9.68
CA TRP A 34 -29.07 -10.29 -10.61
C TRP A 34 -28.81 -9.87 -12.05
N LEU A 35 -29.23 -8.66 -12.44
CA LEU A 35 -28.95 -8.12 -13.76
C LEU A 35 -27.46 -7.84 -13.94
N GLY A 36 -26.78 -7.29 -12.90
CA GLY A 36 -25.33 -7.15 -12.89
C GLY A 36 -24.60 -8.47 -13.08
N ALA A 37 -25.01 -9.52 -12.35
CA ALA A 37 -24.45 -10.85 -12.51
C ALA A 37 -24.68 -11.46 -13.91
N ALA A 38 -25.80 -11.13 -14.57
CA ALA A 38 -26.06 -11.56 -15.93
C ALA A 38 -25.14 -10.88 -16.94
N PHE A 39 -24.93 -9.56 -16.83
CA PHE A 39 -23.97 -8.83 -17.66
C PHE A 39 -22.53 -9.34 -17.46
N GLU A 40 -22.14 -9.61 -16.21
CA GLU A 40 -20.83 -10.18 -15.89
C GLU A 40 -20.64 -11.56 -16.56
N ALA A 41 -21.66 -12.41 -16.54
CA ALA A 41 -21.63 -13.72 -17.21
C ALA A 41 -21.52 -13.62 -18.74
N GLU A 42 -21.98 -12.51 -19.33
CA GLU A 42 -21.85 -12.21 -20.77
C GLU A 42 -20.52 -11.47 -21.09
N GLY A 43 -19.73 -11.10 -20.09
CA GLY A 43 -18.49 -10.35 -20.27
C GLY A 43 -18.67 -8.84 -20.46
N ASP A 44 -19.87 -8.31 -20.24
CA ASP A 44 -20.14 -6.86 -20.26
C ASP A 44 -19.93 -6.27 -18.87
N GLU A 45 -18.66 -6.06 -18.52
CA GLU A 45 -18.26 -5.57 -17.20
C GLU A 45 -18.78 -4.16 -16.89
N ASP A 46 -18.85 -3.29 -17.89
CA ASP A 46 -19.34 -1.92 -17.70
C ASP A 46 -20.83 -1.88 -17.31
N SER A 47 -21.64 -2.71 -17.95
CA SER A 47 -23.05 -2.84 -17.62
C SER A 47 -23.23 -3.52 -16.27
N ALA A 48 -22.43 -4.54 -15.97
CA ALA A 48 -22.43 -5.22 -14.68
C ALA A 48 -22.14 -4.25 -13.52
N LEU A 49 -21.10 -3.44 -13.64
CA LEU A 49 -20.74 -2.44 -12.63
C LEU A 49 -21.82 -1.40 -12.39
N ARG A 50 -22.49 -0.92 -13.48
CA ARG A 50 -23.62 0.01 -13.37
C ARG A 50 -24.78 -0.59 -12.57
N GLU A 51 -25.13 -1.83 -12.84
CA GLU A 51 -26.24 -2.51 -12.15
C GLU A 51 -25.87 -2.84 -10.70
N TYR A 52 -24.65 -3.25 -10.43
CA TYR A 52 -24.15 -3.45 -9.06
C TYR A 52 -24.19 -2.15 -8.25
N ALA A 53 -23.83 -1.02 -8.85
CA ALA A 53 -23.93 0.28 -8.17
C ALA A 53 -25.38 0.63 -7.80
N LYS A 54 -26.34 0.34 -8.70
CA LYS A 54 -27.79 0.50 -8.39
C LYS A 54 -28.24 -0.43 -7.28
N ALA A 55 -27.78 -1.68 -7.28
CA ALA A 55 -28.08 -2.66 -6.23
C ALA A 55 -27.56 -2.17 -4.87
N MET A 56 -26.30 -1.73 -4.80
CA MET A 56 -25.71 -1.20 -3.57
C MET A 56 -26.46 0.03 -3.03
N LYS A 57 -26.86 0.92 -3.91
CA LYS A 57 -27.64 2.11 -3.52
C LYS A 57 -29.00 1.74 -2.91
N ARG A 58 -29.66 0.69 -3.43
CA ARG A 58 -31.00 0.26 -3.01
C ARG A 58 -31.00 -0.69 -1.82
N LEU A 59 -30.00 -1.57 -1.70
CA LEU A 59 -29.90 -2.59 -0.63
C LEU A 59 -29.00 -2.19 0.54
N GLY A 60 -28.23 -1.09 0.40
CA GLY A 60 -27.34 -0.62 1.45
C GLY A 60 -26.04 -1.40 1.57
N ARG A 61 -25.28 -1.11 2.65
CA ARG A 61 -23.87 -1.55 2.79
C ARG A 61 -23.68 -3.05 3.12
N SER A 62 -24.74 -3.79 3.37
CA SER A 62 -24.67 -5.22 3.71
C SER A 62 -24.56 -6.14 2.50
N LEU A 63 -24.50 -5.58 1.29
CA LEU A 63 -24.42 -6.37 0.10
C LEU A 63 -22.99 -6.82 -0.17
N VAL A 64 -22.78 -8.13 -0.14
CA VAL A 64 -21.56 -8.77 -0.67
C VAL A 64 -21.83 -9.08 -2.13
N LEU A 65 -21.12 -8.41 -3.03
CA LEU A 65 -21.24 -8.68 -4.46
C LEU A 65 -20.73 -10.09 -4.79
N PRO A 66 -21.41 -10.84 -5.68
CA PRO A 66 -20.86 -12.09 -6.19
C PRO A 66 -19.53 -11.80 -6.87
N ARG A 67 -18.46 -12.45 -6.42
CA ARG A 67 -17.23 -12.50 -7.20
C ARG A 67 -17.39 -13.63 -8.20
N LYS A 68 -17.04 -13.39 -9.46
CA LYS A 68 -16.86 -14.43 -10.45
C LYS A 68 -15.91 -15.46 -9.81
N ALA A 69 -16.38 -16.70 -9.62
CA ALA A 69 -15.48 -17.79 -9.29
C ALA A 69 -14.41 -17.78 -10.39
N ALA A 70 -13.15 -17.59 -10.01
CA ALA A 70 -12.07 -17.64 -10.96
C ALA A 70 -12.22 -18.95 -11.73
N SER A 71 -12.55 -18.86 -13.02
CA SER A 71 -12.47 -20.00 -13.90
C SER A 71 -11.02 -20.43 -13.84
N GLU A 72 -10.76 -21.70 -13.58
CA GLU A 72 -9.44 -22.34 -13.64
C GLU A 72 -8.93 -22.37 -15.10
N SER A 73 -8.90 -21.23 -15.76
CA SER A 73 -8.12 -21.03 -16.96
C SER A 73 -6.77 -20.53 -16.50
N SER A 74 -5.72 -21.17 -16.96
CA SER A 74 -4.32 -20.80 -16.83
C SER A 74 -4.04 -19.41 -17.40
N GLU A 75 -4.59 -18.37 -16.79
CA GLU A 75 -4.22 -17.00 -17.00
C GLU A 75 -3.16 -16.67 -15.95
N GLU A 76 -2.05 -16.09 -16.39
CA GLU A 76 -1.06 -15.45 -15.54
C GLU A 76 -1.81 -14.74 -14.42
N SER A 77 -1.49 -15.07 -13.17
CA SER A 77 -2.25 -14.62 -12.00
C SER A 77 -2.47 -13.11 -12.07
N ASP A 78 -3.72 -12.70 -12.19
CA ASP A 78 -4.11 -11.28 -12.20
C ASP A 78 -4.02 -10.67 -10.78
N GLU A 79 -3.22 -11.31 -9.92
CA GLU A 79 -2.98 -10.90 -8.55
C GLU A 79 -2.05 -9.70 -8.52
N LEU A 80 -2.50 -8.67 -7.86
CA LEU A 80 -1.67 -7.52 -7.53
C LEU A 80 -0.63 -7.97 -6.48
N ASN A 81 0.61 -7.49 -6.63
CA ASN A 81 1.61 -7.63 -5.57
C ASN A 81 1.18 -6.87 -4.30
N SER A 82 1.95 -6.97 -3.22
CA SER A 82 1.61 -6.36 -1.93
C SER A 82 1.37 -4.84 -2.05
N PHE A 83 2.20 -4.12 -2.80
CA PHE A 83 2.02 -2.69 -3.04
C PHE A 83 0.75 -2.40 -3.84
N GLY A 84 0.53 -3.14 -4.93
CA GLY A 84 -0.70 -3.01 -5.73
C GLY A 84 -1.96 -3.29 -4.92
N SER A 85 -1.92 -4.29 -4.04
CA SER A 85 -3.02 -4.62 -3.14
C SER A 85 -3.27 -3.51 -2.11
N SER A 86 -2.22 -2.91 -1.56
CA SER A 86 -2.31 -1.77 -0.65
C SER A 86 -2.97 -0.57 -1.34
N LEU A 87 -2.49 -0.19 -2.53
CA LEU A 87 -3.07 0.90 -3.33
C LEU A 87 -4.53 0.61 -3.72
N TRP A 88 -4.82 -0.61 -4.15
CA TRP A 88 -6.18 -1.00 -4.52
C TRP A 88 -7.13 -0.90 -3.33
N ASN A 89 -6.74 -1.39 -2.16
CA ASN A 89 -7.54 -1.32 -0.94
C ASN A 89 -7.83 0.13 -0.54
N LEU A 90 -6.82 1.00 -0.57
CA LEU A 90 -6.99 2.42 -0.27
C LEU A 90 -7.95 3.10 -1.26
N LEU A 91 -7.76 2.88 -2.57
CA LEU A 91 -8.49 3.55 -3.64
C LEU A 91 -9.89 2.95 -3.90
N SER A 92 -10.17 1.74 -3.39
CA SER A 92 -11.48 1.08 -3.48
C SER A 92 -12.44 1.44 -2.35
N LEU A 93 -12.07 2.37 -1.47
CA LEU A 93 -12.96 2.86 -0.43
C LEU A 93 -14.23 3.45 -1.05
N THR A 94 -15.37 2.92 -0.63
CA THR A 94 -16.68 3.05 -1.30
C THR A 94 -17.32 4.44 -1.24
N SER A 95 -16.73 5.42 -0.56
CA SER A 95 -17.18 6.81 -0.61
C SER A 95 -16.00 7.76 -0.75
N GLY A 96 -16.11 8.75 -1.62
CA GLY A 96 -15.10 9.78 -1.79
C GLY A 96 -14.73 10.47 -0.47
N VAL A 97 -15.70 10.71 0.41
CA VAL A 97 -15.48 11.30 1.75
C VAL A 97 -14.60 10.38 2.63
N LYS A 98 -14.81 9.06 2.60
CA LYS A 98 -13.98 8.13 3.37
C LYS A 98 -12.56 8.05 2.84
N PHE A 99 -12.42 8.01 1.52
CA PHE A 99 -11.10 8.05 0.87
C PHE A 99 -10.37 9.34 1.25
N GLU A 100 -10.98 10.51 1.05
CA GLU A 100 -10.36 11.80 1.36
C GLU A 100 -9.95 11.91 2.82
N THR A 101 -10.79 11.45 3.74
CA THR A 101 -10.47 11.46 5.17
C THR A 101 -9.29 10.55 5.49
N GLN A 102 -9.28 9.33 4.97
CA GLN A 102 -8.22 8.36 5.23
C GLN A 102 -6.93 8.76 4.54
N PHE A 103 -6.99 9.20 3.30
CA PHE A 103 -5.82 9.63 2.54
C PHE A 103 -5.20 10.91 3.12
N SER A 104 -6.02 11.90 3.51
CA SER A 104 -5.52 13.11 4.17
C SER A 104 -4.82 12.80 5.49
N LYS A 105 -5.37 11.87 6.29
CA LYS A 105 -4.73 11.41 7.54
C LYS A 105 -3.39 10.74 7.25
N LEU A 106 -3.36 9.81 6.31
CA LEU A 106 -2.16 9.09 5.90
C LEU A 106 -1.09 10.03 5.33
N LYS A 107 -1.50 10.96 4.47
CA LYS A 107 -0.62 11.99 3.90
C LYS A 107 -0.03 12.91 4.98
N ALA A 108 -0.84 13.29 5.98
CA ALA A 108 -0.36 14.08 7.10
C ALA A 108 0.63 13.30 7.98
N GLU A 109 0.40 12.00 8.22
CA GLU A 109 1.33 11.15 8.96
C GLU A 109 2.65 10.95 8.19
N MET A 110 2.60 10.65 6.90
CA MET A 110 3.81 10.56 6.07
C MET A 110 4.57 11.88 5.95
N ALA A 111 3.89 13.03 6.03
CA ALA A 111 4.55 14.34 6.03
C ALA A 111 5.46 14.56 7.25
N TRP A 112 5.28 13.81 8.32
CA TRP A 112 6.17 13.87 9.49
C TRP A 112 7.60 13.42 9.22
N ILE A 113 7.87 12.72 8.12
CA ILE A 113 9.22 12.28 7.73
C ILE A 113 10.23 13.45 7.74
N ASP A 114 9.81 14.65 7.35
CA ASP A 114 10.62 15.88 7.31
C ASP A 114 10.16 16.95 8.31
N SER A 115 9.37 16.60 9.31
CA SER A 115 8.81 17.54 10.28
C SER A 115 9.75 17.89 11.45
N GLY A 116 10.88 17.24 11.57
CA GLY A 116 11.91 17.54 12.55
C GLY A 116 11.82 16.83 13.90
N SER A 117 10.68 16.22 14.28
CA SER A 117 10.59 15.36 15.48
C SER A 117 10.93 13.92 15.10
N SER A 118 11.93 13.28 15.74
CA SER A 118 12.31 11.90 15.42
C SER A 118 11.13 10.94 15.59
N THR A 119 10.40 11.00 16.69
CA THR A 119 9.21 10.15 16.93
C THR A 119 8.12 10.31 15.86
N GLN A 120 7.94 11.52 15.34
CA GLN A 120 7.01 11.74 14.22
C GLN A 120 7.56 11.19 12.90
N ALA A 121 8.86 11.39 12.65
CA ALA A 121 9.50 10.84 11.45
C ALA A 121 9.48 9.31 11.43
N GLU A 122 9.65 8.65 12.58
CA GLU A 122 9.48 7.21 12.76
C GLU A 122 8.06 6.75 12.35
N ALA A 123 7.01 7.44 12.89
CA ALA A 123 5.63 7.15 12.54
C ALA A 123 5.36 7.37 11.03
N GLY A 124 5.90 8.45 10.45
CA GLY A 124 5.81 8.73 9.02
C GLY A 124 6.49 7.67 8.16
N THR A 125 7.67 7.20 8.57
CA THR A 125 8.43 6.13 7.90
C THR A 125 7.66 4.80 7.95
N ARG A 126 7.07 4.47 9.11
CA ARG A 126 6.19 3.31 9.25
C ARG A 126 4.98 3.42 8.30
N ALA A 127 4.28 4.56 8.30
CA ALA A 127 3.11 4.77 7.44
C ALA A 127 3.46 4.64 5.95
N LEU A 128 4.63 5.13 5.52
CA LEU A 128 5.10 4.99 4.14
C LEU A 128 5.31 3.51 3.78
N GLY A 129 5.92 2.73 4.66
CA GLY A 129 6.11 1.29 4.45
C GLY A 129 4.80 0.52 4.33
N GLU A 130 3.79 0.85 5.15
CA GLU A 130 2.45 0.26 5.04
C GLU A 130 1.78 0.57 3.70
N VAL A 131 1.90 1.81 3.21
CA VAL A 131 1.37 2.18 1.88
C VAL A 131 2.06 1.41 0.78
N LEU A 132 3.37 1.22 0.87
CA LEU A 132 4.16 0.42 -0.08
C LEU A 132 3.87 -1.09 0.02
N GLY A 133 2.98 -1.51 0.94
CA GLY A 133 2.54 -2.90 1.07
C GLY A 133 3.48 -3.79 1.85
N PHE A 134 4.42 -3.23 2.61
CA PHE A 134 5.29 -3.98 3.53
C PHE A 134 4.62 -4.17 4.89
N THR A 135 4.97 -5.22 5.59
CA THR A 135 4.80 -5.30 7.04
C THR A 135 5.74 -4.26 7.65
N SER A 136 5.16 -3.14 8.11
CA SER A 136 5.91 -1.99 8.59
C SER A 136 5.62 -1.77 10.07
N ILE A 137 6.66 -1.88 10.91
CA ILE A 137 6.57 -1.84 12.37
C ILE A 137 7.58 -0.87 12.98
N ARG A 138 7.38 -0.54 14.23
CA ARG A 138 8.29 0.26 15.07
C ARG A 138 8.75 -0.56 16.27
N PRO A 139 9.75 -1.43 16.12
CA PRO A 139 10.15 -2.37 17.17
C PRO A 139 10.58 -1.70 18.47
N ASP A 140 11.29 -0.59 18.41
CA ASP A 140 11.71 0.19 19.57
C ASP A 140 10.55 0.68 20.42
N ASN A 141 9.43 1.05 19.78
CA ASN A 141 8.23 1.51 20.43
C ASN A 141 7.35 0.37 20.96
N ASP A 142 7.34 -0.76 20.26
CA ASP A 142 6.45 -1.89 20.52
C ASP A 142 7.08 -2.92 21.48
N GLU A 143 8.41 -3.10 21.44
CA GLU A 143 9.16 -4.11 22.19
C GLU A 143 10.32 -3.53 23.03
N ASP A 144 10.49 -2.21 23.10
CA ASP A 144 11.60 -1.48 23.75
C ASP A 144 12.99 -1.78 23.17
N ILE A 145 13.09 -2.48 22.05
CA ILE A 145 14.33 -2.85 21.36
C ILE A 145 14.11 -2.94 19.85
N GLY A 146 15.17 -2.72 19.10
CA GLY A 146 15.16 -2.81 17.63
C GLY A 146 15.22 -1.45 16.94
N PRO A 147 15.15 -1.40 15.59
CA PRO A 147 15.21 -0.17 14.84
C PRO A 147 13.94 0.69 15.00
N ASP A 148 14.08 1.98 14.81
CA ASP A 148 12.99 2.95 14.88
C ASP A 148 11.85 2.65 13.88
N ALA A 149 12.19 2.07 12.71
CA ALA A 149 11.24 1.48 11.79
C ALA A 149 11.86 0.28 11.05
N LEU A 150 11.03 -0.71 10.75
CA LEU A 150 11.42 -1.91 10.01
C LEU A 150 10.38 -2.21 8.94
N TRP A 151 10.83 -2.34 7.70
CA TRP A 151 10.01 -2.81 6.58
C TRP A 151 10.36 -4.26 6.26
N VAL A 152 9.35 -5.13 6.22
CA VAL A 152 9.50 -6.55 5.88
C VAL A 152 8.62 -6.86 4.67
N ASN A 153 9.23 -7.41 3.64
CA ASN A 153 8.52 -7.98 2.51
C ASN A 153 8.35 -9.48 2.75
N GLU A 154 7.16 -9.89 3.19
CA GLU A 154 6.86 -11.29 3.52
C GLU A 154 6.93 -12.22 2.30
N SER A 155 6.66 -11.71 1.10
CA SER A 155 6.65 -12.52 -0.12
C SER A 155 8.04 -12.84 -0.64
N THR A 156 9.00 -11.90 -0.50
CA THR A 156 10.39 -12.09 -0.92
C THR A 156 11.31 -12.46 0.23
N LYS A 157 10.79 -12.50 1.48
CA LYS A 157 11.57 -12.72 2.68
C LYS A 157 12.75 -11.77 2.79
N GLN A 158 12.51 -10.48 2.59
CA GLN A 158 13.50 -9.42 2.68
C GLN A 158 13.10 -8.42 3.75
N MET A 159 14.10 -7.82 4.42
CA MET A 159 13.87 -6.78 5.42
C MET A 159 14.85 -5.62 5.28
N PHE A 160 14.40 -4.42 5.69
CA PHE A 160 15.18 -3.20 5.64
C PHE A 160 14.88 -2.32 6.85
N GLY A 161 15.91 -1.94 7.61
CA GLY A 161 15.81 -1.19 8.86
C GLY A 161 16.10 0.30 8.71
N PHE A 162 15.52 1.09 9.60
CA PHE A 162 15.69 2.55 9.67
C PHE A 162 15.99 2.96 11.11
N GLU A 163 17.03 3.75 11.28
CA GLU A 163 17.34 4.48 12.51
C GLU A 163 17.25 5.98 12.21
N LEU A 164 16.38 6.70 12.90
CA LEU A 164 16.07 8.09 12.58
C LEU A 164 16.79 9.06 13.52
N LYS A 165 17.61 9.95 12.95
CA LYS A 165 18.35 11.01 13.64
C LYS A 165 18.09 12.36 12.93
N THR A 166 16.82 12.65 12.70
CA THR A 166 16.37 13.82 11.94
C THR A 166 16.51 15.13 12.71
N ASP A 167 16.72 15.05 14.02
CA ASP A 167 16.91 16.18 14.94
C ASP A 167 18.38 16.70 15.02
N LYS A 168 19.30 16.05 14.30
CA LYS A 168 20.70 16.52 14.26
C LYS A 168 20.87 17.77 13.43
N ASP A 169 21.78 18.67 13.87
CA ASP A 169 22.16 19.86 13.09
C ASP A 169 22.97 19.46 11.84
N SER A 170 22.79 20.23 10.75
CA SER A 170 23.60 20.06 9.53
C SER A 170 24.83 20.95 9.55
N PRO A 171 26.06 20.45 9.21
CA PRO A 171 26.38 19.06 8.87
C PRO A 171 26.38 18.14 10.10
N ALA A 172 25.72 16.99 9.99
CA ALA A 172 25.56 16.06 11.09
C ALA A 172 26.87 15.34 11.46
N LYS A 173 27.04 15.09 12.76
CA LYS A 173 28.11 14.24 13.27
C LYS A 173 27.49 12.99 13.85
N TYR A 174 27.71 11.86 13.18
CA TYR A 174 27.23 10.57 13.62
C TYR A 174 28.27 9.95 14.55
N THR A 175 27.90 9.77 15.81
CA THR A 175 28.79 9.37 16.89
C THR A 175 29.00 7.85 16.93
N LYS A 176 29.89 7.40 17.79
CA LYS A 176 30.06 5.97 18.09
C LYS A 176 28.78 5.36 18.66
N ASP A 177 28.01 6.12 19.42
CA ASP A 177 26.76 5.64 20.03
C ASP A 177 25.68 5.47 18.94
N ASP A 178 25.56 6.41 17.97
CA ASP A 178 24.65 6.27 16.85
C ASP A 178 24.96 5.01 16.01
N THR A 179 26.24 4.80 15.67
CA THR A 179 26.64 3.61 14.90
C THR A 179 26.53 2.32 15.69
N GLY A 180 26.75 2.39 17.01
CA GLY A 180 26.59 1.27 17.94
C GLY A 180 25.13 0.83 18.06
N GLN A 181 24.21 1.79 18.12
CA GLN A 181 22.75 1.52 18.04
C GLN A 181 22.41 0.77 16.76
N CYS A 182 22.81 1.32 15.60
CA CYS A 182 22.55 0.67 14.31
C CYS A 182 23.08 -0.77 14.26
N PHE A 183 24.27 -1.02 14.82
CA PHE A 183 24.84 -2.36 14.88
C PHE A 183 24.00 -3.32 15.74
N ASN A 184 23.56 -2.87 16.92
CA ASN A 184 22.70 -3.67 17.79
C ASN A 184 21.35 -3.96 17.11
N HIS A 185 20.79 -2.99 16.37
CA HIS A 185 19.55 -3.18 15.64
C HIS A 185 19.69 -4.16 14.48
N LEU A 186 20.83 -4.13 13.74
CA LEU A 186 21.13 -5.14 12.72
C LEU A 186 21.21 -6.55 13.31
N GLN A 187 21.85 -6.69 14.48
CA GLN A 187 21.92 -7.97 15.17
C GLN A 187 20.52 -8.44 15.58
N TRP A 188 19.73 -7.57 16.21
CA TRP A 188 18.35 -7.86 16.59
C TRP A 188 17.49 -8.29 15.40
N MET A 189 17.61 -7.57 14.27
CA MET A 189 16.91 -7.92 13.02
C MET A 189 17.27 -9.35 12.57
N GLY A 190 18.56 -9.70 12.55
CA GLY A 190 19.03 -11.04 12.17
C GLY A 190 18.57 -12.14 13.14
N GLU A 191 18.49 -11.86 14.45
CA GLU A 191 18.00 -12.82 15.45
C GLU A 191 16.48 -13.01 15.38
N ARG A 192 15.72 -11.92 15.17
CA ARG A 192 14.26 -11.91 15.19
C ARG A 192 13.63 -12.40 13.88
N TYR A 193 14.28 -12.10 12.76
CA TYR A 193 13.83 -12.39 11.39
C TYR A 193 14.86 -13.25 10.63
N GLY A 194 15.37 -14.30 11.28
CA GLY A 194 16.43 -15.14 10.74
C GLY A 194 16.07 -15.91 9.45
N ASP A 195 14.80 -15.91 9.04
CA ASP A 195 14.31 -16.44 7.77
C ASP A 195 14.20 -15.38 6.66
N CYS A 196 14.55 -14.12 6.96
CA CYS A 196 14.56 -13.01 6.03
C CYS A 196 15.98 -12.57 5.69
N ASP A 197 16.20 -12.25 4.42
CA ASP A 197 17.43 -11.62 3.95
C ASP A 197 17.46 -10.14 4.38
N SER A 198 18.47 -9.74 5.13
CA SER A 198 18.66 -8.35 5.53
C SER A 198 19.27 -7.54 4.38
N LEU A 199 18.56 -6.52 3.94
CA LEU A 199 19.08 -5.52 3.02
C LEU A 199 19.90 -4.42 3.75
N GLY A 200 20.14 -4.58 5.05
CA GLY A 200 20.89 -3.64 5.89
C GLY A 200 19.98 -2.65 6.64
N LEU A 201 20.63 -1.63 7.19
CA LEU A 201 19.97 -0.56 7.95
C LEU A 201 20.49 0.80 7.47
N VAL A 202 19.59 1.76 7.31
CA VAL A 202 19.95 3.16 7.03
C VAL A 202 19.77 4.01 8.28
N LEU A 203 20.75 4.87 8.52
CA LEU A 203 20.65 5.96 9.45
C LEU A 203 20.06 7.17 8.69
N VAL A 204 18.85 7.57 9.03
CA VAL A 204 18.12 8.66 8.36
C VAL A 204 18.41 9.97 9.07
N GLY A 205 18.91 10.96 8.33
CA GLY A 205 19.20 12.25 8.94
C GLY A 205 19.80 13.27 7.95
N PRO A 206 20.24 14.42 8.46
CA PRO A 206 20.91 15.44 7.65
C PRO A 206 22.23 14.95 7.06
N ASP A 207 22.71 15.60 6.00
CA ASP A 207 24.04 15.31 5.47
C ASP A 207 25.12 15.51 6.54
N GLY A 208 26.06 14.55 6.60
CA GLY A 208 27.08 14.52 7.63
C GLY A 208 28.07 13.38 7.43
N ALA A 209 28.84 13.09 8.46
CA ALA A 209 29.82 12.01 8.47
C ALA A 209 29.96 11.39 9.85
N ALA A 210 30.42 10.14 9.88
CA ALA A 210 30.79 9.49 11.11
C ALA A 210 31.98 10.19 11.79
N THR A 211 31.98 10.24 13.13
CA THR A 211 33.12 10.76 13.90
C THR A 211 34.29 9.77 13.81
N LYS A 212 35.51 10.26 14.06
CA LYS A 212 36.73 9.42 13.98
C LYS A 212 36.68 8.17 14.86
N ASN A 213 35.89 8.19 15.93
CA ASN A 213 35.76 7.06 16.87
C ASN A 213 34.56 6.14 16.52
N ALA A 214 33.76 6.51 15.56
CA ALA A 214 32.71 5.65 15.03
C ALA A 214 33.34 4.67 14.04
N SER A 215 32.84 3.46 14.01
CA SER A 215 33.29 2.40 13.09
C SER A 215 32.05 1.78 12.47
N PRO A 216 31.38 2.49 11.51
CA PRO A 216 30.21 1.94 10.87
C PRO A 216 30.58 0.68 10.07
N SER A 217 29.74 -0.35 10.13
CA SER A 217 29.87 -1.51 9.23
C SER A 217 29.39 -1.13 7.82
N GLY A 218 29.78 -1.93 6.81
CA GLY A 218 29.33 -1.72 5.43
C GLY A 218 27.81 -1.86 5.24
N ASP A 219 27.13 -2.46 6.21
CA ASP A 219 25.67 -2.65 6.19
C ASP A 219 24.89 -1.46 6.77
N ILE A 220 25.63 -0.46 7.32
CA ILE A 220 25.06 0.79 7.86
C ILE A 220 25.43 1.92 6.90
N THR A 221 24.43 2.52 6.30
CA THR A 221 24.60 3.63 5.35
C THR A 221 23.74 4.82 5.76
N LEU A 222 24.09 6.01 5.29
CA LEU A 222 23.28 7.21 5.49
C LEU A 222 22.18 7.29 4.42
N CYS A 223 20.96 7.55 4.86
CA CYS A 223 19.86 8.01 4.06
C CYS A 223 19.61 9.49 4.37
N LEU A 224 19.75 10.37 3.40
CA LEU A 224 19.37 11.77 3.59
C LEU A 224 17.87 11.87 3.80
N THR A 225 17.41 12.65 4.77
CA THR A 225 15.97 12.85 5.05
C THR A 225 15.20 13.27 3.80
N GLU A 226 15.81 14.09 2.95
CA GLU A 226 15.24 14.52 1.66
C GLU A 226 14.99 13.37 0.67
N HIS A 227 15.79 12.29 0.71
CA HIS A 227 15.57 11.12 -0.16
C HIS A 227 14.37 10.29 0.28
N LEU A 228 14.17 10.14 1.59
CA LEU A 228 12.99 9.48 2.13
C LEU A 228 11.73 10.32 1.89
N ALA A 229 11.84 11.64 2.03
CA ALA A 229 10.76 12.57 1.70
C ALA A 229 10.41 12.54 0.19
N ALA A 230 11.40 12.47 -0.69
CA ALA A 230 11.17 12.34 -2.13
C ALA A 230 10.44 11.04 -2.48
N LEU A 231 10.78 9.91 -1.84
CA LEU A 231 10.05 8.65 -2.01
C LEU A 231 8.59 8.78 -1.57
N ARG A 232 8.33 9.42 -0.42
CA ARG A 232 6.97 9.76 0.03
C ARG A 232 6.21 10.55 -1.03
N ASP A 233 6.83 11.58 -1.58
CA ASP A 233 6.19 12.45 -2.58
C ASP A 233 5.88 11.71 -3.88
N GLU A 234 6.75 10.79 -4.31
CA GLU A 234 6.47 9.89 -5.44
C GLU A 234 5.22 9.02 -5.18
N VAL A 235 5.10 8.44 -3.97
CA VAL A 235 3.94 7.61 -3.59
C VAL A 235 2.67 8.44 -3.52
N VAL A 236 2.73 9.64 -2.93
CA VAL A 236 1.58 10.55 -2.86
C VAL A 236 1.12 10.97 -4.26
N ALA A 237 2.06 11.33 -5.15
CA ALA A 237 1.76 11.71 -6.53
C ALA A 237 1.12 10.55 -7.31
N LEU A 238 1.61 9.31 -7.10
CA LEU A 238 1.03 8.12 -7.69
C LEU A 238 -0.43 7.91 -7.24
N ILE A 239 -0.72 8.03 -5.95
CA ILE A 239 -2.08 7.91 -5.42
C ILE A 239 -2.98 9.00 -5.99
N ASP A 240 -2.49 10.24 -6.07
CA ASP A 240 -3.24 11.38 -6.64
C ASP A 240 -3.54 11.20 -8.14
N ASP A 241 -2.64 10.57 -8.91
CA ASP A 241 -2.90 10.21 -10.30
C ASP A 241 -3.95 9.08 -10.41
N LEU A 242 -3.75 8.00 -9.66
CA LEU A 242 -4.60 6.82 -9.71
C LEU A 242 -6.05 7.10 -9.28
N ARG A 243 -6.28 7.98 -8.30
CA ARG A 243 -7.63 8.28 -7.81
C ARG A 243 -8.54 8.91 -8.86
N ASN A 244 -7.95 9.61 -9.84
CA ASN A 244 -8.69 10.31 -10.90
C ASN A 244 -9.06 9.39 -12.08
N ARG A 245 -8.61 8.12 -12.07
CA ARG A 245 -8.89 7.14 -13.11
C ARG A 245 -10.19 6.39 -12.82
N THR A 246 -10.83 5.88 -13.87
CA THR A 246 -11.94 4.93 -13.71
C THR A 246 -11.47 3.66 -12.98
N PRO A 247 -12.35 2.88 -12.34
CA PRO A 247 -11.93 1.66 -11.62
C PRO A 247 -11.14 0.67 -12.47
N ILE A 248 -11.52 0.49 -13.75
CA ILE A 248 -10.83 -0.42 -14.67
C ILE A 248 -9.45 0.11 -15.02
N GLU A 249 -9.36 1.37 -15.47
CA GLU A 249 -8.08 2.02 -15.80
C GLU A 249 -7.16 2.07 -14.58
N ARG A 250 -7.71 2.29 -13.39
CA ARG A 250 -6.99 2.30 -12.12
C ARG A 250 -6.37 0.94 -11.84
N ARG A 251 -7.11 -0.16 -11.99
CA ARG A 251 -6.59 -1.52 -11.75
C ARG A 251 -5.45 -1.85 -12.70
N ILE A 252 -5.60 -1.55 -13.98
CA ILE A 252 -4.55 -1.74 -14.99
C ILE A 252 -3.32 -0.90 -14.63
N ALA A 253 -3.51 0.38 -14.33
CA ALA A 253 -2.41 1.27 -14.00
C ALA A 253 -1.69 0.89 -12.68
N ILE A 254 -2.42 0.41 -11.67
CA ILE A 254 -1.82 -0.15 -10.45
C ILE A 254 -0.94 -1.34 -10.80
N LYS A 255 -1.45 -2.32 -11.56
CA LYS A 255 -0.70 -3.51 -11.96
C LYS A 255 0.58 -3.12 -12.70
N ASP A 256 0.45 -2.27 -13.72
CA ASP A 256 1.58 -1.82 -14.55
C ASP A 256 2.64 -1.07 -13.71
N GLU A 257 2.20 -0.20 -12.83
CA GLU A 257 3.13 0.63 -12.04
C GLU A 257 3.80 -0.18 -10.95
N THR A 258 3.05 -0.98 -10.19
CA THR A 258 3.58 -1.71 -9.04
C THR A 258 4.37 -2.95 -9.41
N SER A 259 4.26 -3.44 -10.65
CA SER A 259 5.11 -4.51 -11.19
C SER A 259 6.52 -4.04 -11.56
N ARG A 260 6.77 -2.72 -11.59
CA ARG A 260 8.09 -2.19 -11.90
C ARG A 260 9.05 -2.44 -10.74
N ASP A 261 10.23 -2.92 -11.07
CA ASP A 261 11.27 -3.27 -10.10
C ASP A 261 11.62 -2.12 -9.14
N ARG A 262 11.48 -0.87 -9.56
CA ARG A 262 11.75 0.31 -8.73
C ARG A 262 11.00 0.35 -7.39
N TRP A 263 9.93 -0.44 -7.24
CA TRP A 263 9.12 -0.57 -6.04
C TRP A 263 9.43 -1.83 -5.22
N SER A 264 10.36 -2.68 -5.69
CA SER A 264 10.86 -3.78 -4.88
C SER A 264 11.60 -3.25 -3.65
N LEU A 265 11.57 -3.99 -2.54
CA LEU A 265 12.27 -3.56 -1.31
C LEU A 265 13.78 -3.41 -1.56
N GLU A 266 14.37 -4.24 -2.40
CA GLU A 266 15.76 -4.17 -2.80
C GLU A 266 16.10 -2.88 -3.56
N SER A 267 15.28 -2.52 -4.55
CA SER A 267 15.45 -1.27 -5.31
C SER A 267 15.23 -0.04 -4.43
N LEU A 268 14.23 -0.07 -3.53
CA LEU A 268 14.00 1.01 -2.57
C LEU A 268 15.17 1.14 -1.59
N ALA A 269 15.67 0.04 -1.03
CA ALA A 269 16.83 0.04 -0.17
C ALA A 269 18.08 0.61 -0.88
N SER A 270 18.30 0.22 -2.14
CA SER A 270 19.39 0.77 -2.96
C SER A 270 19.27 2.28 -3.17
N ARG A 271 18.06 2.78 -3.45
CA ARG A 271 17.78 4.24 -3.63
C ARG A 271 17.95 5.04 -2.34
N LEU A 272 17.60 4.47 -1.20
CA LEU A 272 17.67 5.12 0.11
C LEU A 272 19.09 5.11 0.71
N LYS A 273 19.97 4.21 0.28
CA LYS A 273 21.38 4.19 0.66
C LYS A 273 22.17 5.29 -0.04
N SER A 274 22.14 6.51 0.50
CA SER A 274 22.71 7.70 -0.14
C SER A 274 24.23 7.69 -0.18
N LYS A 275 24.87 7.32 0.93
CA LYS A 275 26.34 7.22 1.04
C LYS A 275 26.76 6.35 2.22
N GLN A 276 28.00 5.90 2.18
CA GLN A 276 28.67 5.29 3.34
C GLN A 276 28.87 6.33 4.45
N LEU A 277 28.70 5.92 5.69
CA LEU A 277 28.95 6.72 6.88
C LEU A 277 30.44 6.81 7.22
#